data_e356bc8d7f61e93a3e52c6945e880bff
#
_entry.id   e356bc8d7f61e93a3e52c6945e880bff
#
_cell.length_a   1.000
_cell.length_b   1.000
_cell.length_c   1.000
_cell.angle_alpha   90.00
_cell.angle_beta   90.00
_cell.angle_gamma   90.00
#
_symmetry.space_group_name_H-M   'P 1'
#
loop_
_entity.id
_entity.type
_entity.pdbx_description
1 polymer ?
#
loop_
_entity_poly.entity_id
_entity_poly.type
_entity_poly.pdbx_seq_one_letter_code
_entity_poly.pdbx_strand_id
1 'polypeptide(L)'
;MISYEKISIRAKSEDEAINKAYETLRAQNKFNVVINKLIPRFDGVSEVYEISYSYEKLDKNSHMEIERKFLLDKNSNIDGYDYSVIYQSYIGFRPVSRVRKVDNKYYYNQKGEGTLVREESEKEITEDIYNKLIEYKIGRTIVKCRYRIPVGKYVAEVDKYLDDLEGLLVVEVEFNSLEDANNFEVPNWFGKEITEEWRYKNDNLAIATKEEVAELLKDNGVIHLNNHFSHTNLSVKWAFANLLIKYKYLFGDGDQKIILIE
;
A
#
# COMPACT_ATOMS: atom_id res chain seq x y z
N MET A 1 -23.82 -2.15 -7.94
CA MET A 1 -24.81 -2.01 -9.06
C MET A 1 -24.18 -1.15 -10.13
N ILE A 2 -24.06 -1.64 -11.36
CA ILE A 2 -23.48 -0.89 -12.48
C ILE A 2 -24.49 0.15 -12.99
N SER A 3 -24.06 1.39 -13.12
CA SER A 3 -24.83 2.49 -13.70
C SER A 3 -24.21 2.91 -15.02
N TYR A 4 -25.06 3.33 -15.98
CA TYR A 4 -24.64 3.79 -17.31
C TYR A 4 -25.05 5.24 -17.51
N GLU A 5 -24.10 6.09 -17.88
CA GLU A 5 -24.33 7.51 -18.09
C GLU A 5 -23.52 8.05 -19.29
N LYS A 6 -23.69 9.33 -19.58
CA LYS A 6 -22.95 10.04 -20.62
C LYS A 6 -22.41 11.34 -20.08
N ILE A 7 -21.26 11.75 -20.62
CA ILE A 7 -20.65 13.05 -20.38
C ILE A 7 -20.14 13.63 -21.70
N SER A 8 -20.18 14.95 -21.84
CA SER A 8 -19.62 15.64 -22.98
C SER A 8 -18.37 16.40 -22.57
N ILE A 9 -17.24 16.13 -23.22
CA ILE A 9 -15.93 16.69 -22.90
C ILE A 9 -15.39 17.45 -24.11
N ARG A 10 -15.01 18.71 -23.91
CA ARG A 10 -14.33 19.52 -24.91
C ARG A 10 -12.83 19.28 -24.84
N ALA A 11 -12.23 18.78 -25.94
CA ALA A 11 -10.82 18.42 -25.99
C ALA A 11 -10.28 18.53 -27.43
N LYS A 12 -8.95 18.56 -27.56
CA LYS A 12 -8.26 18.64 -28.87
C LYS A 12 -7.92 17.27 -29.45
N SER A 13 -8.05 16.20 -28.66
CA SER A 13 -7.82 14.82 -29.07
C SER A 13 -8.65 13.85 -28.22
N GLU A 14 -8.78 12.60 -28.70
CA GLU A 14 -9.44 11.53 -27.94
C GLU A 14 -8.76 11.25 -26.62
N ASP A 15 -7.43 11.18 -26.58
CA ASP A 15 -6.68 10.96 -25.35
C ASP A 15 -6.89 12.05 -24.31
N GLU A 16 -6.90 13.32 -24.76
CA GLU A 16 -7.22 14.46 -23.89
C GLU A 16 -8.67 14.38 -23.37
N ALA A 17 -9.61 13.97 -24.23
CA ALA A 17 -11.00 13.81 -23.84
C ALA A 17 -11.18 12.69 -22.79
N ILE A 18 -10.50 11.56 -22.97
CA ILE A 18 -10.52 10.43 -22.06
C ILE A 18 -9.94 10.83 -20.69
N ASN A 19 -8.78 11.47 -20.67
CA ASN A 19 -8.13 11.90 -19.43
C ASN A 19 -9.00 12.90 -18.65
N LYS A 20 -9.54 13.94 -19.34
CA LYS A 20 -10.47 14.91 -18.75
C LYS A 20 -11.75 14.27 -18.25
N ALA A 21 -12.29 13.25 -18.96
CA ALA A 21 -13.46 12.51 -18.51
C ALA A 21 -13.18 11.79 -17.20
N TYR A 22 -12.07 11.05 -17.10
CA TYR A 22 -11.69 10.36 -15.86
C TYR A 22 -11.50 11.33 -14.69
N GLU A 23 -10.83 12.47 -14.89
CA GLU A 23 -10.67 13.51 -13.88
C GLU A 23 -12.03 14.07 -13.43
N THR A 24 -12.90 14.42 -14.39
CA THR A 24 -14.23 14.98 -14.10
C THR A 24 -15.10 13.97 -13.35
N LEU A 25 -15.10 12.71 -13.78
CA LEU A 25 -15.93 11.67 -13.18
C LEU A 25 -15.43 11.30 -11.78
N ARG A 26 -14.10 11.31 -11.57
CA ARG A 26 -13.50 11.14 -10.26
C ARG A 26 -13.90 12.27 -9.31
N ALA A 27 -13.88 13.52 -9.77
CA ALA A 27 -14.36 14.66 -8.98
C ALA A 27 -15.86 14.60 -8.64
N GLN A 28 -16.65 13.83 -9.42
CA GLN A 28 -18.07 13.54 -9.15
C GLN A 28 -18.28 12.27 -8.29
N ASN A 29 -17.25 11.74 -7.68
CA ASN A 29 -17.28 10.49 -6.89
C ASN A 29 -17.80 9.27 -7.69
N LYS A 30 -17.44 9.18 -8.97
CA LYS A 30 -17.73 8.03 -9.83
C LYS A 30 -16.46 7.24 -10.03
N PHE A 31 -16.48 5.99 -9.61
CA PHE A 31 -15.31 5.10 -9.56
C PHE A 31 -15.53 3.84 -10.37
N ASN A 32 -14.45 3.10 -10.64
CA ASN A 32 -14.47 1.94 -11.53
C ASN A 32 -15.15 2.28 -12.87
N VAL A 33 -14.83 3.47 -13.37
CA VAL A 33 -15.39 3.99 -14.61
C VAL A 33 -14.81 3.23 -15.78
N VAL A 34 -15.70 2.65 -16.60
CA VAL A 34 -15.35 2.05 -17.88
C VAL A 34 -15.93 2.91 -18.99
N ILE A 35 -15.09 3.45 -19.86
CA ILE A 35 -15.54 4.14 -21.06
C ILE A 35 -15.98 3.10 -22.08
N ASN A 36 -17.28 3.07 -22.34
CA ASN A 36 -17.89 2.11 -23.25
C ASN A 36 -17.89 2.57 -24.70
N LYS A 37 -18.02 3.90 -24.89
CA LYS A 37 -18.10 4.49 -26.24
C LYS A 37 -17.67 5.95 -26.20
N LEU A 38 -16.94 6.38 -27.22
CA LEU A 38 -16.54 7.76 -27.44
C LEU A 38 -16.94 8.16 -28.87
N ILE A 39 -17.62 9.28 -29.02
CA ILE A 39 -18.09 9.80 -30.29
C ILE A 39 -17.62 11.25 -30.43
N PRO A 40 -16.72 11.57 -31.38
CA PRO A 40 -16.36 12.94 -31.65
C PRO A 40 -17.53 13.68 -32.31
N ARG A 41 -17.73 14.92 -31.93
CA ARG A 41 -18.69 15.85 -32.53
C ARG A 41 -18.03 17.22 -32.69
N PHE A 42 -18.48 18.00 -33.64
CA PHE A 42 -18.08 19.39 -33.81
C PHE A 42 -19.27 20.29 -33.50
N ASP A 43 -19.15 21.20 -32.53
CA ASP A 43 -20.22 22.11 -32.09
C ASP A 43 -20.24 23.45 -32.84
N GLY A 44 -19.40 23.58 -33.89
CA GLY A 44 -19.23 24.83 -34.64
C GLY A 44 -18.07 25.71 -34.13
N VAL A 45 -17.50 25.39 -32.97
CA VAL A 45 -16.40 26.11 -32.33
C VAL A 45 -15.19 25.20 -32.06
N SER A 46 -15.45 24.01 -31.57
CA SER A 46 -14.40 23.06 -31.17
C SER A 46 -14.88 21.60 -31.23
N GLU A 47 -13.95 20.67 -31.13
CA GLU A 47 -14.29 19.27 -30.96
C GLU A 47 -14.83 19.00 -29.54
N VAL A 48 -15.96 18.30 -29.51
CA VAL A 48 -16.62 17.83 -28.30
C VAL A 48 -16.79 16.33 -28.41
N TYR A 49 -16.36 15.61 -27.39
CA TYR A 49 -16.47 14.15 -27.32
C TYR A 49 -17.64 13.76 -26.45
N GLU A 50 -18.62 13.06 -27.01
CA GLU A 50 -19.71 12.43 -26.27
C GLU A 50 -19.22 11.06 -25.79
N ILE A 51 -19.03 10.92 -24.49
CA ILE A 51 -18.47 9.73 -23.85
C ILE A 51 -19.58 9.02 -23.08
N SER A 52 -19.89 7.77 -23.49
CA SER A 52 -20.74 6.87 -22.72
C SER A 52 -19.88 6.04 -21.81
N TYR A 53 -20.20 5.98 -20.54
CA TYR A 53 -19.45 5.25 -19.55
C TYR A 53 -20.36 4.48 -18.60
N SER A 54 -19.80 3.47 -17.99
CA SER A 54 -20.41 2.76 -16.88
C SER A 54 -19.54 2.91 -15.63
N TYR A 55 -20.16 2.89 -14.48
CA TYR A 55 -19.48 2.95 -13.19
C TYR A 55 -20.25 2.15 -12.15
N GLU A 56 -19.55 1.70 -11.12
CA GLU A 56 -20.18 1.05 -9.98
C GLU A 56 -20.62 2.11 -8.97
N LYS A 57 -21.89 2.06 -8.56
CA LYS A 57 -22.32 2.83 -7.39
C LYS A 57 -21.68 2.22 -6.15
N LEU A 58 -21.08 3.08 -5.34
CA LEU A 58 -20.58 2.71 -4.03
C LEU A 58 -21.67 1.94 -3.26
N ASP A 59 -21.32 0.80 -2.74
CA ASP A 59 -22.13 0.09 -1.77
C ASP A 59 -22.14 0.94 -0.46
N LYS A 60 -23.07 0.64 0.44
CA LYS A 60 -23.20 1.37 1.72
C LYS A 60 -21.97 1.24 2.63
N ASN A 61 -21.10 0.27 2.36
CA ASN A 61 -19.87 -0.02 3.10
C ASN A 61 -18.60 0.46 2.36
N SER A 62 -18.76 1.09 1.18
CA SER A 62 -17.64 1.64 0.41
C SER A 62 -17.41 3.10 0.76
N HIS A 63 -16.16 3.48 0.90
CA HIS A 63 -15.74 4.86 1.10
C HIS A 63 -14.54 5.17 0.20
N MET A 64 -14.23 6.46 0.06
CA MET A 64 -13.01 6.91 -0.59
C MET A 64 -11.89 6.92 0.42
N GLU A 65 -10.88 6.13 0.18
CA GLU A 65 -9.63 6.15 0.92
C GLU A 65 -8.69 7.16 0.24
N ILE A 66 -8.24 8.15 0.97
CA ILE A 66 -7.22 9.12 0.54
C ILE A 66 -6.06 8.97 1.51
N GLU A 67 -4.98 8.34 1.05
CA GLU A 67 -3.83 8.04 1.91
C GLU A 67 -2.51 8.54 1.31
N ARG A 68 -1.61 9.02 2.15
CA ARG A 68 -0.20 9.23 1.80
C ARG A 68 0.65 8.22 2.54
N LYS A 69 1.65 7.71 1.87
CA LYS A 69 2.51 6.63 2.33
C LYS A 69 3.97 7.05 2.34
N PHE A 70 4.66 6.70 3.42
CA PHE A 70 6.06 7.06 3.62
C PHE A 70 6.83 5.84 4.15
N LEU A 71 8.13 5.82 3.92
CA LEU A 71 9.03 5.00 4.72
C LEU A 71 9.16 5.64 6.11
N LEU A 72 9.38 4.82 7.14
CA LEU A 72 9.74 5.37 8.45
C LEU A 72 11.21 5.82 8.44
N ASP A 73 11.53 6.99 9.02
CA ASP A 73 12.93 7.36 9.23
C ASP A 73 13.58 6.37 10.22
N LYS A 74 14.82 5.98 9.92
CA LYS A 74 15.56 4.95 10.66
C LYS A 74 15.80 5.30 12.14
N ASN A 75 15.89 6.61 12.43
CA ASN A 75 16.15 7.10 13.77
C ASN A 75 14.87 7.26 14.60
N SER A 76 13.71 6.95 13.99
CA SER A 76 12.43 7.08 14.67
C SER A 76 12.25 5.98 15.69
N ASN A 77 11.82 6.36 16.87
CA ASN A 77 11.47 5.42 17.94
C ASN A 77 9.94 5.28 18.04
N ILE A 78 9.45 4.07 17.85
CA ILE A 78 8.04 3.69 18.00
C ILE A 78 7.81 2.81 19.24
N ASP A 79 8.84 2.63 20.08
CA ASP A 79 8.71 1.85 21.30
C ASP A 79 7.76 2.55 22.29
N GLY A 80 6.94 1.75 22.96
CA GLY A 80 5.99 2.25 23.97
C GLY A 80 4.60 2.58 23.42
N TYR A 81 4.38 2.48 22.10
CA TYR A 81 3.03 2.54 21.54
C TYR A 81 2.42 1.14 21.44
N ASP A 82 1.12 1.06 21.73
CA ASP A 82 0.35 -0.17 21.53
C ASP A 82 0.24 -0.49 20.04
N TYR A 83 0.19 -1.77 19.70
CA TYR A 83 0.02 -2.24 18.33
C TYR A 83 -0.96 -3.40 18.23
N SER A 84 -1.54 -3.56 17.04
CA SER A 84 -2.29 -4.74 16.63
C SER A 84 -1.49 -5.58 15.65
N VAL A 85 -1.56 -6.90 15.78
CA VAL A 85 -0.96 -7.82 14.80
C VAL A 85 -1.95 -8.07 13.68
N ILE A 86 -1.51 -7.85 12.45
CA ILE A 86 -2.32 -7.99 11.24
C ILE A 86 -1.75 -9.12 10.38
N TYR A 87 -2.59 -10.09 10.05
CA TYR A 87 -2.35 -11.11 9.03
C TYR A 87 -3.22 -10.78 7.83
N GLN A 88 -2.62 -10.55 6.67
CA GLN A 88 -3.30 -10.10 5.46
C GLN A 88 -2.94 -10.98 4.27
N SER A 89 -3.92 -11.58 3.64
CA SER A 89 -3.74 -12.44 2.47
C SER A 89 -4.60 -11.98 1.32
N TYR A 90 -4.04 -11.96 0.11
CA TYR A 90 -4.72 -11.59 -1.11
C TYR A 90 -5.32 -12.82 -1.77
N ILE A 91 -6.56 -12.69 -2.25
CA ILE A 91 -7.32 -13.74 -2.95
C ILE A 91 -7.75 -13.31 -4.36
N GLY A 92 -7.41 -12.09 -4.76
CA GLY A 92 -7.63 -11.55 -6.09
C GLY A 92 -6.94 -10.22 -6.27
N PHE A 93 -6.60 -9.87 -7.53
CA PHE A 93 -5.90 -8.62 -7.85
C PHE A 93 -6.70 -7.69 -8.77
N ARG A 94 -7.84 -8.15 -9.30
CA ARG A 94 -8.73 -7.31 -10.14
C ARG A 94 -10.20 -7.68 -9.91
N PRO A 95 -10.92 -6.99 -9.02
CA PRO A 95 -10.44 -5.98 -8.07
C PRO A 95 -9.50 -6.58 -7.02
N VAL A 96 -8.67 -5.75 -6.41
CA VAL A 96 -7.80 -6.20 -5.31
C VAL A 96 -8.69 -6.66 -4.16
N SER A 97 -8.65 -7.95 -3.87
CA SER A 97 -9.47 -8.59 -2.84
C SER A 97 -8.59 -9.28 -1.83
N ARG A 98 -8.83 -9.03 -0.55
CA ARG A 98 -8.03 -9.58 0.54
C ARG A 98 -8.88 -10.02 1.72
N VAL A 99 -8.36 -10.97 2.48
CA VAL A 99 -8.86 -11.30 3.81
C VAL A 99 -7.82 -10.88 4.84
N ARG A 100 -8.30 -10.38 5.98
CA ARG A 100 -7.46 -9.84 7.04
C ARG A 100 -7.94 -10.37 8.40
N LYS A 101 -6.99 -10.80 9.22
CA LYS A 101 -7.19 -11.06 10.64
C LYS A 101 -6.48 -9.98 11.43
N VAL A 102 -7.19 -9.33 12.35
CA VAL A 102 -6.65 -8.36 13.29
C VAL A 102 -7.12 -8.79 14.67
N ASP A 103 -6.18 -9.22 15.51
CA ASP A 103 -6.49 -9.81 16.81
C ASP A 103 -7.49 -10.98 16.66
N ASN A 104 -8.71 -10.85 17.20
CA ASN A 104 -9.78 -11.86 17.13
C ASN A 104 -10.88 -11.53 16.10
N LYS A 105 -10.64 -10.58 15.21
CA LYS A 105 -11.60 -10.16 14.18
C LYS A 105 -11.10 -10.47 12.79
N TYR A 106 -12.05 -10.76 11.90
CA TYR A 106 -11.78 -11.16 10.53
C TYR A 106 -12.54 -10.25 9.57
N TYR A 107 -11.86 -9.84 8.49
CA TYR A 107 -12.39 -8.90 7.52
C TYR A 107 -12.17 -9.40 6.10
N TYR A 108 -13.13 -9.13 5.23
CA TYR A 108 -13.00 -9.16 3.80
C TYR A 108 -12.97 -7.74 3.27
N ASN A 109 -12.02 -7.44 2.39
CA ASN A 109 -11.82 -6.11 1.89
C ASN A 109 -11.60 -6.15 0.38
N GLN A 110 -12.19 -5.19 -0.34
CA GLN A 110 -11.94 -4.93 -1.76
C GLN A 110 -11.47 -3.50 -1.93
N LYS A 111 -10.44 -3.32 -2.78
CA LYS A 111 -9.92 -2.01 -3.14
C LYS A 111 -9.98 -1.84 -4.65
N GLY A 112 -10.46 -0.66 -5.08
CA GLY A 112 -10.42 -0.22 -6.47
C GLY A 112 -9.01 0.15 -6.92
N GLU A 113 -8.91 0.63 -8.17
CA GLU A 113 -7.65 1.14 -8.73
C GLU A 113 -7.33 2.54 -8.17
N GLY A 114 -6.06 2.87 -8.06
CA GLY A 114 -5.56 4.16 -7.59
C GLY A 114 -4.37 4.03 -6.64
N THR A 115 -3.75 5.17 -6.35
CA THR A 115 -2.62 5.29 -5.42
C THR A 115 -2.99 6.20 -4.26
N LEU A 116 -3.08 7.50 -4.50
CA LEU A 116 -3.47 8.49 -3.49
C LEU A 116 -4.96 8.41 -3.13
N VAL A 117 -5.83 8.15 -4.12
CA VAL A 117 -7.29 8.08 -3.95
C VAL A 117 -7.82 6.79 -4.57
N ARG A 118 -8.56 6.00 -3.81
CA ARG A 118 -9.21 4.78 -4.30
C ARG A 118 -10.49 4.45 -3.52
N GLU A 119 -11.37 3.71 -4.15
CA GLU A 119 -12.53 3.13 -3.48
C GLU A 119 -12.08 1.98 -2.57
N GLU A 120 -12.60 1.92 -1.37
CA GLU A 120 -12.45 0.80 -0.45
C GLU A 120 -13.79 0.34 0.09
N SER A 121 -13.97 -0.97 0.14
CA SER A 121 -15.09 -1.63 0.80
C SER A 121 -14.56 -2.67 1.77
N GLU A 122 -14.91 -2.56 3.04
CA GLU A 122 -14.53 -3.52 4.08
C GLU A 122 -15.76 -4.07 4.79
N LYS A 123 -15.75 -5.37 5.06
CA LYS A 123 -16.82 -6.08 5.77
C LYS A 123 -16.23 -7.05 6.78
N GLU A 124 -16.70 -6.99 8.01
CA GLU A 124 -16.41 -8.02 9.02
C GLU A 124 -17.06 -9.35 8.60
N ILE A 125 -16.30 -10.43 8.68
CA ILE A 125 -16.71 -11.80 8.32
C ILE A 125 -16.48 -12.73 9.50
N THR A 126 -17.07 -13.92 9.47
CA THR A 126 -16.83 -14.94 10.48
C THR A 126 -15.48 -15.63 10.25
N GLU A 127 -14.93 -16.25 11.30
CA GLU A 127 -13.72 -17.08 11.23
C GLU A 127 -13.86 -18.19 10.20
N ASP A 128 -15.02 -18.86 10.13
CA ASP A 128 -15.29 -19.93 9.15
C ASP A 128 -15.21 -19.43 7.71
N ILE A 129 -15.70 -18.21 7.43
CA ILE A 129 -15.59 -17.59 6.10
C ILE A 129 -14.14 -17.24 5.81
N TYR A 130 -13.44 -16.67 6.78
CA TYR A 130 -12.02 -16.35 6.66
C TYR A 130 -11.20 -17.60 6.32
N ASN A 131 -11.38 -18.68 7.08
CA ASN A 131 -10.66 -19.94 6.89
C ASN A 131 -10.90 -20.57 5.51
N LYS A 132 -12.10 -20.44 4.96
CA LYS A 132 -12.39 -20.87 3.59
C LYS A 132 -11.74 -19.97 2.53
N LEU A 133 -11.77 -18.68 2.73
CA LEU A 133 -11.24 -17.72 1.76
C LEU A 133 -9.70 -17.74 1.71
N ILE A 134 -9.02 -17.96 2.84
CA ILE A 134 -7.56 -17.98 2.89
C ILE A 134 -6.95 -19.18 2.13
N GLU A 135 -7.72 -20.24 1.89
CA GLU A 135 -7.29 -21.37 1.04
C GLU A 135 -7.00 -20.93 -0.41
N TYR A 136 -7.62 -19.83 -0.86
CA TYR A 136 -7.43 -19.25 -2.19
C TYR A 136 -6.35 -18.15 -2.23
N LYS A 137 -5.54 -18.04 -1.18
CA LYS A 137 -4.51 -17.00 -1.12
C LYS A 137 -3.52 -17.09 -2.28
N ILE A 138 -3.14 -15.92 -2.79
CA ILE A 138 -2.14 -15.76 -3.83
C ILE A 138 -0.90 -15.12 -3.20
N GLY A 139 0.24 -15.78 -3.35
CA GLY A 139 1.50 -15.32 -2.76
C GLY A 139 1.59 -15.55 -1.26
N ARG A 140 2.39 -14.73 -0.57
CA ARG A 140 2.59 -14.81 0.87
C ARG A 140 1.49 -14.12 1.66
N THR A 141 1.27 -14.56 2.88
CA THR A 141 0.53 -13.77 3.86
C THR A 141 1.46 -12.66 4.36
N ILE A 142 1.02 -11.43 4.31
CA ILE A 142 1.72 -10.30 4.91
C ILE A 142 1.39 -10.25 6.39
N VAL A 143 2.43 -10.30 7.21
CA VAL A 143 2.32 -10.18 8.67
C VAL A 143 2.97 -8.88 9.09
N LYS A 144 2.27 -8.10 9.92
CA LYS A 144 2.78 -6.81 10.40
C LYS A 144 2.20 -6.42 11.76
N CYS A 145 2.98 -5.67 12.53
CA CYS A 145 2.51 -4.95 13.71
C CYS A 145 2.16 -3.52 13.29
N ARG A 146 0.91 -3.11 13.51
CA ARG A 146 0.44 -1.75 13.19
C ARG A 146 0.31 -0.93 14.46
N TYR A 147 1.11 0.11 14.56
CA TYR A 147 1.08 1.11 15.61
C TYR A 147 0.24 2.29 15.14
N ARG A 148 -0.53 2.91 16.05
CA ARG A 148 -1.31 4.12 15.77
C ARG A 148 -0.76 5.29 16.56
N ILE A 149 -0.11 6.22 15.87
CA ILE A 149 0.59 7.35 16.47
C ILE A 149 -0.14 8.65 16.11
N PRO A 150 -0.61 9.43 17.09
CA PRO A 150 -1.25 10.71 16.81
C PRO A 150 -0.29 11.71 16.16
N VAL A 151 -0.75 12.37 15.09
CA VAL A 151 -0.02 13.43 14.37
C VAL A 151 -0.98 14.60 14.11
N GLY A 152 -0.97 15.57 15.00
CA GLY A 152 -1.94 16.67 14.97
C GLY A 152 -3.38 16.17 15.04
N LYS A 153 -4.18 16.46 14.00
CA LYS A 153 -5.57 15.98 13.89
C LYS A 153 -5.68 14.60 13.21
N TYR A 154 -4.57 14.04 12.76
CA TYR A 154 -4.52 12.75 12.05
C TYR A 154 -3.92 11.65 12.91
N VAL A 155 -3.99 10.43 12.41
CA VAL A 155 -3.30 9.26 12.97
C VAL A 155 -2.37 8.71 11.91
N ALA A 156 -1.09 8.56 12.27
CA ALA A 156 -0.13 7.81 11.46
C ALA A 156 -0.23 6.33 11.84
N GLU A 157 -0.54 5.49 10.87
CA GLU A 157 -0.46 4.05 10.99
C GLU A 157 0.93 3.58 10.60
N VAL A 158 1.73 3.17 11.57
CA VAL A 158 3.09 2.68 11.34
C VAL A 158 3.07 1.17 11.28
N ASP A 159 3.36 0.63 10.11
CA ASP A 159 3.43 -0.80 9.86
C ASP A 159 4.87 -1.29 9.97
N LYS A 160 5.15 -2.08 10.98
CA LYS A 160 6.37 -2.87 11.11
C LYS A 160 6.12 -4.26 10.56
N TYR A 161 6.69 -4.54 9.40
CA TYR A 161 6.52 -5.83 8.75
C TYR A 161 7.35 -6.90 9.44
N LEU A 162 6.87 -8.14 9.36
CA LEU A 162 7.46 -9.34 9.96
C LEU A 162 7.72 -10.40 8.87
N ASP A 163 8.29 -11.50 9.27
CA ASP A 163 8.60 -12.66 8.42
C ASP A 163 9.44 -12.28 7.19
N ASP A 164 9.01 -12.67 6.01
CA ASP A 164 9.72 -12.42 4.74
C ASP A 164 9.96 -10.92 4.44
N LEU A 165 9.23 -10.02 5.09
CA LEU A 165 9.31 -8.57 4.91
C LEU A 165 9.93 -7.88 6.13
N GLU A 166 10.55 -8.63 7.03
CA GLU A 166 11.18 -8.06 8.23
C GLU A 166 12.21 -7.00 7.87
N GLY A 167 12.15 -5.87 8.57
CA GLY A 167 12.98 -4.69 8.30
C GLY A 167 12.27 -3.61 7.49
N LEU A 168 11.17 -3.93 6.81
CA LEU A 168 10.35 -2.91 6.16
C LEU A 168 9.51 -2.18 7.22
N LEU A 169 9.57 -0.84 7.19
CA LEU A 169 8.82 0.05 8.07
C LEU A 169 8.13 1.11 7.20
N VAL A 170 6.81 1.13 7.24
CA VAL A 170 5.99 2.03 6.41
C VAL A 170 5.06 2.84 7.31
N VAL A 171 4.85 4.10 6.96
CA VAL A 171 3.89 4.99 7.61
C VAL A 171 2.78 5.30 6.62
N GLU A 172 1.53 5.10 7.01
CA GLU A 172 0.34 5.47 6.26
C GLU A 172 -0.43 6.54 7.04
N VAL A 173 -0.89 7.59 6.35
CA VAL A 173 -1.78 8.60 6.91
C VAL A 173 -2.97 8.75 6.00
N GLU A 174 -4.16 8.58 6.56
CA GLU A 174 -5.43 8.72 5.84
C GLU A 174 -6.01 10.12 6.05
N PHE A 175 -6.63 10.68 5.01
CA PHE A 175 -7.15 12.04 4.96
C PHE A 175 -8.63 12.06 4.57
N ASN A 176 -9.35 13.06 5.08
CA ASN A 176 -10.76 13.25 4.74
C ASN A 176 -10.97 13.92 3.37
N SER A 177 -9.92 14.57 2.82
CA SER A 177 -9.97 15.26 1.53
C SER A 177 -8.60 15.34 0.88
N LEU A 178 -8.58 15.54 -0.45
CA LEU A 178 -7.34 15.83 -1.19
C LEU A 178 -6.66 17.13 -0.71
N GLU A 179 -7.45 18.11 -0.30
CA GLU A 179 -6.92 19.37 0.25
C GLU A 179 -6.16 19.10 1.56
N ASP A 180 -6.72 18.28 2.46
CA ASP A 180 -6.05 17.87 3.68
C ASP A 180 -4.75 17.10 3.37
N ALA A 181 -4.77 16.18 2.41
CA ALA A 181 -3.60 15.41 2.02
C ALA A 181 -2.50 16.31 1.44
N ASN A 182 -2.86 17.30 0.61
CA ASN A 182 -1.90 18.23 0.01
C ASN A 182 -1.31 19.22 1.01
N ASN A 183 -2.10 19.63 2.02
CA ASN A 183 -1.67 20.59 3.05
C ASN A 183 -1.04 19.92 4.29
N PHE A 184 -0.91 18.59 4.28
CA PHE A 184 -0.34 17.87 5.40
C PHE A 184 1.15 18.17 5.57
N GLU A 185 1.51 18.74 6.71
CA GLU A 185 2.91 18.97 7.09
C GLU A 185 3.52 17.65 7.56
N VAL A 186 4.45 17.14 6.76
CA VAL A 186 5.10 15.85 7.02
C VAL A 186 6.04 15.97 8.22
N PRO A 187 5.83 15.18 9.30
CA PRO A 187 6.72 15.20 10.46
C PRO A 187 8.15 14.76 10.12
N ASN A 188 9.15 15.26 10.85
CA ASN A 188 10.57 14.97 10.62
C ASN A 188 10.93 13.48 10.78
N TRP A 189 10.11 12.71 11.49
CA TRP A 189 10.33 11.28 11.67
C TRP A 189 9.75 10.41 10.56
N PHE A 190 9.06 11.00 9.57
CA PHE A 190 8.75 10.33 8.32
C PHE A 190 9.97 10.38 7.41
N GLY A 191 10.22 9.30 6.69
CA GLY A 191 11.25 9.21 5.68
C GLY A 191 10.74 9.59 4.29
N LYS A 192 11.29 8.94 3.27
CA LYS A 192 10.91 9.17 1.87
C LYS A 192 9.42 8.88 1.64
N GLU A 193 8.73 9.78 0.94
CA GLU A 193 7.37 9.52 0.46
C GLU A 193 7.37 8.48 -0.67
N ILE A 194 6.48 7.49 -0.54
CA ILE A 194 6.33 6.35 -1.45
C ILE A 194 4.87 6.14 -1.89
N THR A 195 4.03 7.17 -1.80
CA THR A 195 2.60 7.11 -2.16
C THR A 195 2.39 6.54 -3.56
N GLU A 196 3.18 7.00 -4.54
CA GLU A 196 3.09 6.59 -5.95
C GLU A 196 3.98 5.37 -6.29
N GLU A 197 4.74 4.87 -5.33
CA GLU A 197 5.66 3.74 -5.53
C GLU A 197 4.92 2.41 -5.41
N TRP A 198 4.50 1.88 -6.55
CA TRP A 198 3.70 0.64 -6.63
C TRP A 198 4.36 -0.57 -5.94
N ARG A 199 5.70 -0.66 -5.90
CA ARG A 199 6.45 -1.74 -5.27
C ARG A 199 6.16 -1.91 -3.79
N TYR A 200 5.77 -0.82 -3.08
CA TYR A 200 5.43 -0.83 -1.66
C TYR A 200 3.94 -1.06 -1.39
N LYS A 201 3.13 -1.29 -2.42
CA LYS A 201 1.74 -1.72 -2.21
C LYS A 201 1.72 -3.13 -1.65
N ASN A 202 0.87 -3.38 -0.67
CA ASN A 202 0.81 -4.67 0.01
C ASN A 202 0.44 -5.84 -0.92
N ASP A 203 -0.34 -5.60 -1.98
CA ASP A 203 -0.66 -6.60 -3.01
C ASP A 203 0.60 -7.00 -3.81
N ASN A 204 1.44 -6.04 -4.16
CA ASN A 204 2.73 -6.32 -4.82
C ASN A 204 3.71 -6.99 -3.87
N LEU A 205 3.80 -6.54 -2.60
CA LEU A 205 4.63 -7.20 -1.59
C LEU A 205 4.22 -8.66 -1.36
N ALA A 206 2.94 -8.99 -1.50
CA ALA A 206 2.46 -10.37 -1.34
C ALA A 206 3.01 -11.35 -2.40
N ILE A 207 3.34 -10.86 -3.59
CA ILE A 207 3.84 -11.66 -4.72
C ILE A 207 5.31 -11.36 -5.09
N ALA A 208 5.93 -10.37 -4.45
CA ALA A 208 7.32 -10.00 -4.71
C ALA A 208 8.27 -11.18 -4.48
N THR A 209 9.27 -11.31 -5.36
CA THR A 209 10.35 -12.30 -5.17
C THR A 209 11.25 -11.93 -4.00
N LYS A 210 12.09 -12.86 -3.55
CA LYS A 210 13.06 -12.57 -2.49
C LYS A 210 14.06 -11.49 -2.90
N GLU A 211 14.43 -11.46 -4.17
CA GLU A 211 15.35 -10.48 -4.74
C GLU A 211 14.74 -9.08 -4.74
N GLU A 212 13.46 -8.95 -5.16
CA GLU A 212 12.71 -7.70 -5.13
C GLU A 212 12.53 -7.18 -3.70
N VAL A 213 12.21 -8.07 -2.75
CA VAL A 213 12.13 -7.69 -1.32
C VAL A 213 13.49 -7.21 -0.81
N ALA A 214 14.58 -7.92 -1.13
CA ALA A 214 15.92 -7.52 -0.72
C ALA A 214 16.32 -6.14 -1.27
N GLU A 215 15.88 -5.80 -2.49
CA GLU A 215 16.10 -4.48 -3.07
C GLU A 215 15.30 -3.40 -2.34
N LEU A 216 14.01 -3.63 -2.05
CA LEU A 216 13.18 -2.72 -1.27
C LEU A 216 13.77 -2.45 0.13
N LEU A 217 14.29 -3.49 0.78
CA LEU A 217 14.88 -3.36 2.10
C LEU A 217 16.21 -2.57 2.08
N LYS A 218 16.98 -2.62 0.99
CA LYS A 218 18.14 -1.74 0.81
C LYS A 218 17.73 -0.27 0.75
N ASP A 219 16.65 0.06 0.07
CA ASP A 219 16.10 1.44 0.03
C ASP A 219 15.71 1.93 1.44
N ASN A 220 15.33 1.02 2.34
CA ASN A 220 15.09 1.28 3.76
C ASN A 220 16.38 1.28 4.61
N GLY A 221 17.55 1.09 4.00
CA GLY A 221 18.83 0.97 4.70
C GLY A 221 18.99 -0.31 5.53
N VAL A 222 18.24 -1.34 5.18
CA VAL A 222 18.39 -2.69 5.74
C VAL A 222 19.27 -3.50 4.81
N ILE A 223 20.37 -4.05 5.32
CA ILE A 223 21.25 -4.95 4.58
C ILE A 223 20.95 -6.37 5.02
N HIS A 224 20.37 -7.17 4.13
CA HIS A 224 20.24 -8.60 4.32
C HIS A 224 21.56 -9.29 3.95
N LEU A 225 22.21 -9.91 4.91
CA LEU A 225 23.30 -10.83 4.66
C LEU A 225 22.71 -12.20 4.37
N ASN A 226 22.54 -12.53 3.08
CA ASN A 226 22.16 -13.87 2.68
C ASN A 226 23.24 -14.86 3.14
N ASN A 227 22.96 -15.60 4.20
CA ASN A 227 23.79 -16.69 4.62
C ASN A 227 23.58 -17.89 3.70
N HIS A 228 24.47 -18.08 2.73
CA HIS A 228 24.65 -19.37 2.05
C HIS A 228 25.26 -20.44 2.97
N PHE A 229 25.12 -20.28 4.28
CA PHE A 229 25.64 -21.22 5.28
C PHE A 229 24.54 -22.14 5.78
N SER A 230 24.04 -23.04 4.90
CA SER A 230 23.39 -24.25 5.35
C SER A 230 24.44 -25.10 6.05
N HIS A 231 24.28 -25.34 7.35
CA HIS A 231 25.17 -26.08 8.24
C HIS A 231 26.37 -25.34 8.84
N THR A 232 26.13 -24.24 9.53
CA THR A 232 27.21 -23.58 10.26
C THR A 232 27.34 -24.09 11.68
N ASN A 233 28.53 -24.61 11.95
CA ASN A 233 29.05 -24.98 13.26
C ASN A 233 29.00 -23.74 14.19
N LEU A 234 28.82 -23.93 15.51
CA LEU A 234 28.78 -22.87 16.55
C LEU A 234 29.93 -21.84 16.42
N SER A 235 31.10 -22.28 15.90
CA SER A 235 32.28 -21.45 15.65
C SER A 235 32.05 -20.33 14.63
N VAL A 236 31.13 -20.50 13.65
CA VAL A 236 30.87 -19.52 12.64
C VAL A 236 29.89 -18.45 13.16
N LYS A 237 28.91 -18.84 13.99
CA LYS A 237 28.08 -17.89 14.73
C LYS A 237 28.91 -16.94 15.60
N TRP A 238 29.95 -17.47 16.19
CA TRP A 238 30.91 -16.70 17.02
C TRP A 238 31.79 -15.75 16.18
N ALA A 239 32.25 -16.22 15.05
CA ALA A 239 33.02 -15.39 14.10
C ALA A 239 32.16 -14.24 13.53
N PHE A 240 30.86 -14.50 13.25
CA PHE A 240 29.92 -13.48 12.77
C PHE A 240 29.59 -12.44 13.86
N ALA A 241 29.39 -12.87 15.11
CA ALA A 241 29.19 -11.95 16.23
C ALA A 241 30.42 -11.05 16.42
N ASN A 242 31.63 -11.59 16.28
CA ASN A 242 32.87 -10.81 16.33
C ASN A 242 33.06 -9.87 15.11
N LEU A 243 32.59 -10.28 13.92
CA LEU A 243 32.59 -9.43 12.72
C LEU A 243 31.62 -8.23 12.90
N LEU A 244 30.44 -8.46 13.46
CA LEU A 244 29.47 -7.42 13.80
C LEU A 244 30.01 -6.43 14.83
N ILE A 245 30.66 -6.95 15.89
CA ILE A 245 31.34 -6.12 16.91
C ILE A 245 32.46 -5.31 16.27
N LYS A 246 33.24 -5.93 15.38
CA LYS A 246 34.34 -5.26 14.66
C LYS A 246 33.83 -4.23 13.65
N TYR A 247 32.69 -4.51 12.96
CA TYR A 247 32.04 -3.55 12.07
C TYR A 247 31.53 -2.35 12.86
N LYS A 248 30.86 -2.57 13.96
CA LYS A 248 30.38 -1.53 14.88
C LYS A 248 31.55 -0.67 15.43
N TYR A 249 32.68 -1.31 15.69
CA TYR A 249 33.89 -0.63 16.18
C TYR A 249 34.59 0.20 15.09
N LEU A 250 34.57 -0.24 13.83
CA LEU A 250 35.23 0.44 12.71
C LEU A 250 34.40 1.55 12.08
N PHE A 251 33.07 1.42 12.10
CA PHE A 251 32.15 2.31 11.38
C PHE A 251 31.17 3.05 12.30
N GLY A 252 31.22 2.85 13.61
CA GLY A 252 30.32 3.42 14.60
C GLY A 252 28.90 2.84 14.54
N ASP A 253 27.98 3.43 15.29
CA ASP A 253 26.55 3.13 15.24
C ASP A 253 25.90 3.77 13.99
N GLY A 254 26.55 3.61 12.84
CA GLY A 254 26.03 4.12 11.56
C GLY A 254 24.68 3.50 11.20
N ASP A 255 23.90 4.28 10.48
CA ASP A 255 22.49 4.17 10.14
C ASP A 255 22.01 2.89 9.42
N GLN A 256 22.66 1.75 9.54
CA GLN A 256 22.32 0.51 8.84
C GLN A 256 21.95 -0.60 9.81
N LYS A 257 20.74 -1.14 9.65
CA LYS A 257 20.35 -2.38 10.32
C LYS A 257 20.88 -3.59 9.57
N ILE A 258 21.56 -4.48 10.29
CA ILE A 258 22.00 -5.78 9.78
C ILE A 258 21.05 -6.83 10.33
N ILE A 259 20.32 -7.51 9.46
CA ILE A 259 19.44 -8.62 9.82
C ILE A 259 20.11 -9.90 9.35
N LEU A 260 20.32 -10.84 10.28
CA LEU A 260 20.75 -12.19 9.96
C LEU A 260 19.50 -13.03 9.65
N ILE A 261 19.41 -13.54 8.44
CA ILE A 261 18.37 -14.51 8.05
C ILE A 261 18.94 -15.89 8.27
N GLU A 262 18.29 -16.69 9.12
CA GLU A 262 18.62 -18.11 9.36
C GLU A 262 18.17 -19.01 8.21
#